data_c07c666ee6312a79ddaadd51954ae568
#
_entry.id   c07c666ee6312a79ddaadd51954ae568
#
_cell.length_a   1.000
_cell.length_b   1.000
_cell.length_c   1.000
_cell.angle_alpha   90.00
_cell.angle_beta   90.00
_cell.angle_gamma   90.00
#
_symmetry.space_group_name_H-M   'P 1'
#
loop_
_entity.id
_entity.type
_entity.pdbx_description
1 polymer ?
#
loop_
_entity_poly.entity_id
_entity_poly.type
_entity_poly.pdbx_seq_one_letter_code
_entity_poly.pdbx_strand_id
1 'polypeptide(L)'
;MRRDVLELRAFYASARGRAAREMVARKLSEAWGDPRGLEFLGLGYATPYLESIRERARRTIAVMPASQGVEVWPAVGRNLACLAPETALPLPNAMFDRVICVHALEEAEDAVAMMQEVCRVLSPTGRVFVAVAARNGLWSNAEGTPFGHGRPWSRSQLEAVLREADLEPSGWSRALYAPPFAWTARWAEGFEQVGAWLWPPFAGVILMEAVKQTFAVKPRASRARARVFAPGLLAPAPHATAGRAPAEKAPDGSVREAPLASERVSP
;
A
#
# COMPACT_ATOMS: atom_id res chain seq x y z
N MET A 1 -23.25 -4.17 -8.98
CA MET A 1 -22.67 -3.62 -10.23
C MET A 1 -21.56 -2.67 -9.79
N ARG A 2 -20.33 -2.87 -10.28
CA ARG A 2 -19.16 -2.06 -9.87
C ARG A 2 -19.32 -0.62 -10.41
N ARG A 3 -18.85 0.38 -9.67
CA ARG A 3 -18.87 1.77 -10.12
C ARG A 3 -17.97 1.97 -11.30
N ASP A 4 -18.50 2.72 -12.29
CA ASP A 4 -17.75 3.10 -13.50
C ASP A 4 -16.61 4.06 -13.15
N VAL A 5 -15.50 3.93 -13.87
CA VAL A 5 -14.31 4.77 -13.73
C VAL A 5 -14.60 6.27 -13.91
N LEU A 6 -15.59 6.64 -14.74
CA LEU A 6 -15.98 8.04 -14.95
C LEU A 6 -16.68 8.63 -13.72
N GLU A 7 -17.50 7.85 -13.02
CA GLU A 7 -18.13 8.26 -11.77
C GLU A 7 -17.08 8.46 -10.67
N LEU A 8 -16.11 7.55 -10.58
CA LEU A 8 -14.99 7.66 -9.63
C LEU A 8 -14.17 8.93 -9.92
N ARG A 9 -13.83 9.17 -11.17
CA ARG A 9 -13.14 10.38 -11.61
C ARG A 9 -13.92 11.65 -11.25
N ALA A 10 -15.21 11.69 -11.54
CA ALA A 10 -16.07 12.82 -11.23
C ALA A 10 -16.14 13.07 -9.71
N PHE A 11 -16.22 12.01 -8.90
CA PHE A 11 -16.17 12.14 -7.44
C PHE A 11 -14.87 12.78 -6.98
N TYR A 12 -13.72 12.27 -7.38
CA TYR A 12 -12.41 12.79 -6.96
C TYR A 12 -12.10 14.19 -7.51
N ALA A 13 -12.75 14.61 -8.59
CA ALA A 13 -12.71 15.98 -9.09
C ALA A 13 -13.56 16.96 -8.25
N SER A 14 -14.51 16.47 -7.45
CA SER A 14 -15.36 17.29 -6.57
C SER A 14 -14.59 17.79 -5.34
N ALA A 15 -15.09 18.83 -4.68
CA ALA A 15 -14.52 19.34 -3.42
C ALA A 15 -14.50 18.26 -2.33
N ARG A 16 -15.57 17.47 -2.22
CA ARG A 16 -15.69 16.36 -1.27
C ARG A 16 -14.68 15.23 -1.56
N GLY A 17 -14.54 14.87 -2.83
CA GLY A 17 -13.58 13.84 -3.23
C GLY A 17 -12.13 14.27 -3.05
N ARG A 18 -11.82 15.55 -3.29
CA ARG A 18 -10.47 16.10 -2.99
C ARG A 18 -10.15 16.03 -1.50
N ALA A 19 -11.08 16.46 -0.63
CA ALA A 19 -10.91 16.35 0.82
C ALA A 19 -10.72 14.89 1.27
N ALA A 20 -11.55 13.96 0.74
CA ALA A 20 -11.40 12.54 1.04
C ALA A 20 -10.04 11.98 0.60
N ARG A 21 -9.57 12.36 -0.60
CA ARG A 21 -8.24 12.00 -1.09
C ARG A 21 -7.14 12.51 -0.17
N GLU A 22 -7.18 13.76 0.22
CA GLU A 22 -6.16 14.37 1.08
C GLU A 22 -6.03 13.67 2.44
N MET A 23 -7.17 13.32 3.07
CA MET A 23 -7.18 12.59 4.34
C MET A 23 -6.55 11.20 4.23
N VAL A 24 -6.93 10.44 3.20
CA VAL A 24 -6.37 9.10 2.97
C VAL A 24 -4.89 9.19 2.53
N ALA A 25 -4.54 10.12 1.65
CA ALA A 25 -3.17 10.31 1.17
C ALA A 25 -2.21 10.70 2.32
N ARG A 26 -2.67 11.52 3.27
CA ARG A 26 -1.90 11.86 4.47
C ARG A 26 -1.57 10.59 5.28
N LYS A 27 -2.56 9.72 5.51
CA LYS A 27 -2.36 8.45 6.23
C LYS A 27 -1.42 7.51 5.47
N LEU A 28 -1.54 7.46 4.16
CA LEU A 28 -0.62 6.69 3.31
C LEU A 28 0.81 7.22 3.40
N SER A 29 1.00 8.55 3.36
CA SER A 29 2.32 9.18 3.49
C SER A 29 2.93 8.97 4.88
N GLU A 30 2.13 9.05 5.95
CA GLU A 30 2.54 8.73 7.32
C GLU A 30 3.00 7.26 7.43
N ALA A 31 2.32 6.34 6.70
CA ALA A 31 2.64 4.92 6.73
C ALA A 31 3.93 4.56 5.97
N TRP A 32 4.17 5.17 4.83
CA TRP A 32 5.20 4.71 3.90
C TRP A 32 6.33 5.70 3.63
N GLY A 33 6.20 6.97 3.99
CA GLY A 33 7.24 7.97 3.86
C GLY A 33 7.67 8.22 2.41
N ASP A 34 8.97 8.21 2.14
CA ASP A 34 9.55 8.54 0.84
C ASP A 34 9.40 7.40 -0.18
N PRO A 35 8.77 7.64 -1.34
CA PRO A 35 8.58 6.63 -2.39
C PRO A 35 9.83 6.38 -3.26
N ARG A 36 10.92 7.11 -3.09
CA ARG A 36 12.11 7.01 -3.96
C ARG A 36 12.69 5.60 -4.01
N GLY A 37 12.97 5.16 -5.24
CA GLY A 37 13.56 3.84 -5.49
C GLY A 37 12.62 2.65 -5.38
N LEU A 38 11.36 2.87 -4.98
CA LEU A 38 10.35 1.82 -4.82
C LEU A 38 9.47 1.68 -6.06
N GLU A 39 8.95 0.47 -6.27
CA GLU A 39 8.01 0.14 -7.33
C GLU A 39 6.59 0.04 -6.75
N PHE A 40 5.66 0.79 -7.35
CA PHE A 40 4.28 0.93 -6.90
C PHE A 40 3.28 0.33 -7.87
N LEU A 41 2.31 -0.39 -7.33
CA LEU A 41 1.10 -0.81 -8.02
C LEU A 41 -0.12 -0.18 -7.36
N GLY A 42 -0.99 0.42 -8.14
CA GLY A 42 -2.35 0.76 -7.73
C GLY A 42 -3.34 -0.25 -8.26
N LEU A 43 -4.22 -0.77 -7.41
CA LEU A 43 -5.28 -1.69 -7.78
C LEU A 43 -6.65 -1.08 -7.45
N GLY A 44 -7.59 -1.16 -8.40
CA GLY A 44 -8.85 -0.44 -8.34
C GLY A 44 -8.69 1.02 -8.79
N TYR A 45 -9.35 1.96 -8.12
CA TYR A 45 -9.22 3.38 -8.44
C TYR A 45 -8.19 4.06 -7.52
N ALA A 46 -6.93 3.66 -7.66
CA ALA A 46 -5.83 4.17 -6.85
C ALA A 46 -5.10 5.38 -7.48
N THR A 47 -5.41 5.75 -8.71
CA THR A 47 -4.74 6.84 -9.47
C THR A 47 -4.66 8.16 -8.73
N PRO A 48 -5.68 8.61 -7.96
CA PRO A 48 -5.59 9.86 -7.20
C PRO A 48 -4.49 9.87 -6.13
N TYR A 49 -4.13 8.69 -5.62
CA TYR A 49 -3.09 8.52 -4.60
C TYR A 49 -1.70 8.30 -5.19
N LEU A 50 -1.65 7.76 -6.41
CA LEU A 50 -0.40 7.52 -7.13
C LEU A 50 0.18 8.78 -7.77
N GLU A 51 -0.60 9.84 -7.97
CA GLU A 51 -0.17 11.03 -8.71
C GLU A 51 1.06 11.71 -8.09
N SER A 52 1.08 11.88 -6.77
CA SER A 52 2.23 12.45 -6.05
C SER A 52 3.40 11.47 -5.88
N ILE A 53 3.13 10.18 -6.01
CA ILE A 53 4.11 9.10 -5.84
C ILE A 53 4.91 8.90 -7.12
N ARG A 54 4.25 8.91 -8.29
CA ARG A 54 4.84 8.54 -9.59
C ARG A 54 6.07 9.34 -9.99
N GLU A 55 6.14 10.61 -9.59
CA GLU A 55 7.26 11.49 -9.95
C GLU A 55 8.56 11.12 -9.22
N ARG A 56 8.44 10.44 -8.09
CA ARG A 56 9.57 10.10 -7.21
C ARG A 56 9.84 8.59 -7.15
N ALA A 57 8.85 7.77 -7.45
CA ALA A 57 8.97 6.32 -7.47
C ALA A 57 9.80 5.85 -8.67
N ARG A 58 10.45 4.71 -8.52
CA ARG A 58 11.17 4.04 -9.61
C ARG A 58 10.23 3.60 -10.73
N ARG A 59 9.06 3.10 -10.37
CA ARG A 59 8.01 2.65 -11.28
C ARG A 59 6.65 2.79 -10.62
N THR A 60 5.65 3.14 -11.43
CA THR A 60 4.26 3.17 -10.98
C THR A 60 3.37 2.61 -12.08
N ILE A 61 2.48 1.70 -11.74
CA ILE A 61 1.47 1.11 -12.64
C ILE A 61 0.12 1.16 -11.93
N ALA A 62 -0.95 1.44 -12.65
CA ALA A 62 -2.32 1.34 -12.18
C ALA A 62 -3.04 0.21 -12.91
N VAL A 63 -3.65 -0.72 -12.19
CA VAL A 63 -4.50 -1.77 -12.74
C VAL A 63 -5.92 -1.54 -12.25
N MET A 64 -6.82 -1.39 -13.21
CA MET A 64 -8.25 -1.20 -12.95
C MET A 64 -8.99 -2.49 -13.29
N PRO A 65 -9.88 -2.98 -12.42
CA PRO A 65 -10.69 -4.17 -12.67
C PRO A 65 -11.54 -4.02 -13.91
N ALA A 66 -11.70 -5.10 -14.68
CA ALA A 66 -12.42 -5.09 -15.95
C ALA A 66 -13.86 -4.56 -15.84
N SER A 67 -14.53 -4.87 -14.73
CA SER A 67 -15.90 -4.42 -14.46
C SER A 67 -16.03 -2.95 -14.04
N GLN A 68 -14.93 -2.29 -13.71
CA GLN A 68 -14.86 -0.87 -13.38
C GLN A 68 -14.60 0.01 -14.59
N GLY A 69 -13.94 -0.54 -15.62
CA GLY A 69 -13.43 0.23 -16.75
C GLY A 69 -12.05 0.84 -16.46
N VAL A 70 -11.44 1.42 -17.47
CA VAL A 70 -10.09 2.02 -17.37
C VAL A 70 -10.08 3.43 -17.96
N GLU A 71 -9.31 4.31 -17.35
CA GLU A 71 -8.98 5.64 -17.89
C GLU A 71 -7.49 5.73 -18.25
N VAL A 72 -7.17 6.62 -19.18
CA VAL A 72 -5.77 6.96 -19.46
C VAL A 72 -5.21 7.71 -18.25
N TRP A 73 -4.14 7.18 -17.70
CA TRP A 73 -3.45 7.80 -16.57
C TRP A 73 -1.92 7.63 -16.70
N PRO A 74 -1.14 8.68 -16.44
CA PRO A 74 -1.55 10.05 -16.13
C PRO A 74 -2.19 10.76 -17.33
N ALA A 75 -2.82 11.91 -17.08
CA ALA A 75 -3.47 12.69 -18.13
C ALA A 75 -2.50 13.21 -19.20
N VAL A 76 -1.23 13.37 -18.85
CA VAL A 76 -0.15 13.80 -19.73
C VAL A 76 1.01 12.83 -19.63
N GLY A 77 1.57 12.44 -20.80
CA GLY A 77 2.71 11.52 -20.87
C GLY A 77 2.31 10.09 -21.28
N ARG A 78 3.19 9.14 -20.97
CA ARG A 78 2.94 7.72 -21.27
C ARG A 78 1.82 7.17 -20.37
N ASN A 79 0.88 6.46 -20.96
CA ASN A 79 -0.14 5.77 -20.20
C ASN A 79 0.48 4.68 -19.29
N LEU A 80 0.17 4.73 -18.00
CA LEU A 80 0.62 3.81 -16.96
C LEU A 80 -0.55 2.99 -16.37
N ALA A 81 -1.75 3.12 -16.94
CA ALA A 81 -2.93 2.38 -16.52
C ALA A 81 -3.25 1.25 -17.49
N CYS A 82 -3.73 0.14 -16.97
CA CYS A 82 -4.25 -0.98 -17.75
C CYS A 82 -5.49 -1.58 -17.09
N LEU A 83 -6.29 -2.27 -17.90
CA LEU A 83 -7.45 -3.02 -17.47
C LEU A 83 -7.06 -4.49 -17.35
N ALA A 84 -7.38 -5.13 -16.22
CA ALA A 84 -7.15 -6.56 -16.03
C ALA A 84 -8.13 -7.14 -14.99
N PRO A 85 -8.36 -8.47 -15.02
CA PRO A 85 -9.04 -9.14 -13.92
C PRO A 85 -8.23 -9.02 -12.62
N GLU A 86 -8.88 -8.68 -11.53
CA GLU A 86 -8.22 -8.53 -10.23
C GLU A 86 -7.69 -9.84 -9.63
N THR A 87 -8.22 -10.98 -10.11
CA THR A 87 -7.78 -12.33 -9.68
C THR A 87 -6.75 -12.97 -10.62
N ALA A 88 -6.31 -12.24 -11.66
CA ALA A 88 -5.30 -12.70 -12.63
C ALA A 88 -4.55 -11.50 -13.20
N LEU A 89 -3.69 -10.87 -12.39
CA LEU A 89 -2.94 -9.69 -12.80
C LEU A 89 -1.87 -10.06 -13.84
N PRO A 90 -1.79 -9.36 -14.98
CA PRO A 90 -0.79 -9.62 -16.03
C PRO A 90 0.58 -9.04 -15.65
N LEU A 91 1.03 -9.31 -14.46
CA LEU A 91 2.22 -8.75 -13.85
C LEU A 91 3.13 -9.88 -13.29
N PRO A 92 4.45 -9.73 -13.36
CA PRO A 92 5.39 -10.71 -12.81
C PRO A 92 5.24 -10.89 -11.29
N ASN A 93 5.69 -12.05 -10.79
CA ASN A 93 5.79 -12.30 -9.37
C ASN A 93 6.84 -11.37 -8.74
N ALA A 94 6.61 -10.98 -7.48
CA ALA A 94 7.58 -10.29 -6.65
C ALA A 94 8.14 -8.99 -7.27
N MET A 95 7.30 -8.27 -8.03
CA MET A 95 7.71 -7.08 -8.77
C MET A 95 7.58 -5.79 -7.96
N PHE A 96 6.58 -5.67 -7.08
CA PHE A 96 6.25 -4.39 -6.45
C PHE A 96 6.62 -4.36 -4.98
N ASP A 97 7.19 -3.25 -4.54
CA ASP A 97 7.48 -3.01 -3.13
C ASP A 97 6.24 -2.53 -2.38
N ARG A 98 5.33 -1.85 -3.08
CA ARG A 98 4.12 -1.25 -2.51
C ARG A 98 2.92 -1.45 -3.41
N VAL A 99 1.82 -1.90 -2.84
CA VAL A 99 0.52 -1.99 -3.51
C VAL A 99 -0.49 -1.11 -2.78
N ILE A 100 -1.19 -0.23 -3.50
CA ILE A 100 -2.28 0.59 -2.98
C ILE A 100 -3.58 0.05 -3.57
N CYS A 101 -4.47 -0.44 -2.72
CA CYS A 101 -5.76 -1.00 -3.09
C CYS A 101 -6.90 -0.10 -2.59
N VAL A 102 -7.63 0.52 -3.51
CA VAL A 102 -8.72 1.45 -3.21
C VAL A 102 -9.87 1.23 -4.19
N HIS A 103 -11.10 1.18 -3.71
CA HIS A 103 -12.31 0.92 -4.50
C HIS A 103 -12.20 -0.37 -5.34
N ALA A 104 -11.68 -1.42 -4.73
CA ALA A 104 -11.49 -2.70 -5.39
C ALA A 104 -12.14 -3.84 -4.58
N LEU A 105 -11.82 -3.94 -3.28
CA LEU A 105 -12.30 -5.02 -2.43
C LEU A 105 -13.80 -4.96 -2.13
N GLU A 106 -14.39 -3.77 -2.14
CA GLU A 106 -15.82 -3.58 -1.86
C GLU A 106 -16.72 -4.27 -2.89
N GLU A 107 -16.21 -4.44 -4.10
CA GLU A 107 -16.95 -5.00 -5.23
C GLU A 107 -16.28 -6.24 -5.83
N ALA A 108 -15.26 -6.78 -5.15
CA ALA A 108 -14.60 -8.01 -5.56
C ALA A 108 -15.52 -9.21 -5.38
N GLU A 109 -15.62 -10.06 -6.40
CA GLU A 109 -16.36 -11.33 -6.34
C GLU A 109 -15.67 -12.29 -5.38
N ASP A 110 -14.35 -12.40 -5.50
CA ASP A 110 -13.48 -13.19 -4.62
C ASP A 110 -12.36 -12.31 -4.05
N ALA A 111 -12.59 -11.80 -2.84
CA ALA A 111 -11.65 -10.93 -2.15
C ALA A 111 -10.36 -11.65 -1.75
N VAL A 112 -10.43 -12.95 -1.47
CA VAL A 112 -9.25 -13.76 -1.11
C VAL A 112 -8.37 -13.98 -2.33
N ALA A 113 -8.94 -14.43 -3.45
CA ALA A 113 -8.21 -14.63 -4.70
C ALA A 113 -7.56 -13.31 -5.19
N MET A 114 -8.27 -12.18 -5.07
CA MET A 114 -7.73 -10.87 -5.38
C MET A 114 -6.52 -10.54 -4.49
N MET A 115 -6.59 -10.77 -3.17
CA MET A 115 -5.48 -10.49 -2.26
C MET A 115 -4.33 -11.50 -2.43
N GLN A 116 -4.58 -12.73 -2.86
CA GLN A 116 -3.54 -13.70 -3.25
C GLN A 116 -2.76 -13.22 -4.47
N GLU A 117 -3.42 -12.62 -5.46
CA GLU A 117 -2.75 -12.00 -6.60
C GLU A 117 -1.91 -10.77 -6.16
N VAL A 118 -2.42 -9.97 -5.24
CA VAL A 118 -1.64 -8.88 -4.62
C VAL A 118 -0.41 -9.46 -3.91
N CYS A 119 -0.57 -10.52 -3.13
CA CYS A 119 0.54 -11.20 -2.46
C CYS A 119 1.56 -11.75 -3.47
N ARG A 120 1.12 -12.34 -4.58
CA ARG A 120 1.98 -12.87 -5.64
C ARG A 120 2.88 -11.79 -6.25
N VAL A 121 2.31 -10.63 -6.59
CA VAL A 121 3.04 -9.54 -7.25
C VAL A 121 3.89 -8.71 -6.29
N LEU A 122 3.64 -8.77 -4.98
CA LEU A 122 4.46 -8.12 -3.96
C LEU A 122 5.84 -8.77 -3.84
N SER A 123 6.87 -7.95 -3.72
CA SER A 123 8.23 -8.37 -3.39
C SER A 123 8.27 -9.04 -1.99
N PRO A 124 9.33 -9.78 -1.64
CA PRO A 124 9.41 -10.47 -0.35
C PRO A 124 9.23 -9.58 0.89
N THR A 125 9.61 -8.31 0.80
CA THR A 125 9.43 -7.29 1.85
C THR A 125 8.31 -6.32 1.51
N GLY A 126 7.50 -6.67 0.52
CA GLY A 126 6.45 -5.83 -0.03
C GLY A 126 5.30 -5.62 0.95
N ARG A 127 4.61 -4.50 0.80
CA ARG A 127 3.49 -4.11 1.65
C ARG A 127 2.29 -3.70 0.80
N VAL A 128 1.11 -4.02 1.28
CA VAL A 128 -0.14 -3.51 0.71
C VAL A 128 -0.80 -2.54 1.67
N PHE A 129 -1.31 -1.45 1.13
CA PHE A 129 -2.19 -0.51 1.82
C PHE A 129 -3.59 -0.63 1.23
N VAL A 130 -4.54 -0.99 2.05
CA VAL A 130 -5.93 -1.20 1.67
C VAL A 130 -6.79 -0.11 2.29
N ALA A 131 -7.59 0.56 1.46
CA ALA A 131 -8.58 1.53 1.90
C ALA A 131 -9.98 1.02 1.50
N VAL A 132 -10.84 0.71 2.48
CA VAL A 132 -12.18 0.18 2.26
C VAL A 132 -13.22 0.93 3.07
N ALA A 133 -14.46 0.98 2.57
CA ALA A 133 -15.60 1.54 3.29
C ALA A 133 -15.83 0.80 4.62
N ALA A 134 -15.94 1.56 5.70
CA ALA A 134 -16.18 1.02 7.03
C ALA A 134 -17.68 0.71 7.21
N ARG A 135 -18.02 -0.51 7.67
CA ARG A 135 -19.41 -0.97 7.82
C ARG A 135 -20.28 -0.05 8.69
N ASN A 136 -19.71 0.53 9.72
CA ASN A 136 -20.42 1.41 10.65
C ASN A 136 -20.17 2.90 10.36
N GLY A 137 -19.51 3.21 9.25
CA GLY A 137 -19.15 4.58 8.88
C GLY A 137 -20.31 5.31 8.21
N LEU A 138 -20.33 6.64 8.35
CA LEU A 138 -21.34 7.48 7.69
C LEU A 138 -21.24 7.42 6.16
N TRP A 139 -20.04 7.15 5.64
CA TRP A 139 -19.79 7.10 4.20
C TRP A 139 -20.31 5.82 3.54
N SER A 140 -20.43 4.71 4.28
CA SER A 140 -20.98 3.46 3.74
C SER A 140 -22.47 3.51 3.41
N ASN A 141 -23.18 4.52 3.93
CA ASN A 141 -24.59 4.77 3.64
C ASN A 141 -24.79 5.97 2.68
N ALA A 142 -23.72 6.58 2.22
CA ALA A 142 -23.77 7.75 1.34
C ALA A 142 -23.73 7.31 -0.13
N GLU A 143 -24.87 6.92 -0.70
CA GLU A 143 -25.01 6.44 -2.10
C GLU A 143 -24.40 7.41 -3.14
N GLY A 144 -24.35 8.70 -2.83
CA GLY A 144 -23.67 9.71 -3.69
C GLY A 144 -22.14 9.70 -3.62
N THR A 145 -21.52 8.71 -2.95
CA THR A 145 -20.07 8.56 -2.87
C THR A 145 -19.61 7.15 -3.23
N PRO A 146 -18.38 6.97 -3.72
CA PRO A 146 -17.84 5.65 -4.01
C PRO A 146 -17.79 4.71 -2.79
N PHE A 147 -17.66 5.27 -1.60
CA PHE A 147 -17.61 4.51 -0.34
C PHE A 147 -18.99 4.01 0.13
N GLY A 148 -20.08 4.52 -0.48
CA GLY A 148 -21.44 4.04 -0.21
C GLY A 148 -21.88 2.88 -1.11
N HIS A 149 -20.98 2.34 -1.93
CA HIS A 149 -21.26 1.25 -2.86
C HIS A 149 -20.44 0.01 -2.54
N GLY A 150 -20.97 -1.14 -2.98
CA GLY A 150 -20.35 -2.42 -2.74
C GLY A 150 -20.50 -2.90 -1.28
N ARG A 151 -19.66 -3.80 -0.89
CA ARG A 151 -19.69 -4.45 0.43
C ARG A 151 -18.84 -3.65 1.43
N PRO A 152 -19.43 -3.03 2.45
CA PRO A 152 -18.64 -2.40 3.50
C PRO A 152 -17.97 -3.46 4.40
N TRP A 153 -16.79 -3.13 4.91
CA TRP A 153 -15.96 -4.05 5.66
C TRP A 153 -15.92 -3.73 7.16
N SER A 154 -15.85 -4.77 7.98
CA SER A 154 -15.35 -4.63 9.35
C SER A 154 -13.85 -4.87 9.37
N ARG A 155 -13.16 -4.34 10.40
CA ARG A 155 -11.74 -4.58 10.59
C ARG A 155 -11.41 -6.08 10.64
N SER A 156 -12.16 -6.86 11.42
CA SER A 156 -11.91 -8.29 11.59
C SER A 156 -12.08 -9.09 10.29
N GLN A 157 -13.05 -8.70 9.46
CA GLN A 157 -13.23 -9.34 8.14
C GLN A 157 -12.06 -9.04 7.21
N LEU A 158 -11.61 -7.77 7.18
CA LEU A 158 -10.46 -7.39 6.36
C LEU A 158 -9.18 -8.11 6.82
N GLU A 159 -8.92 -8.16 8.14
CA GLU A 159 -7.80 -8.92 8.70
C GLU A 159 -7.87 -10.41 8.34
N ALA A 160 -9.05 -11.03 8.35
CA ALA A 160 -9.22 -12.44 8.00
C ALA A 160 -8.87 -12.71 6.54
N VAL A 161 -9.40 -11.91 5.61
CA VAL A 161 -9.12 -12.03 4.16
C VAL A 161 -7.63 -11.83 3.88
N LEU A 162 -6.98 -10.84 4.50
CA LEU A 162 -5.56 -10.60 4.30
C LEU A 162 -4.72 -11.80 4.78
N ARG A 163 -5.02 -12.36 5.97
CA ARG A 163 -4.29 -13.54 6.48
C ARG A 163 -4.50 -14.78 5.63
N GLU A 164 -5.70 -14.97 5.08
CA GLU A 164 -6.01 -16.08 4.18
C GLU A 164 -5.22 -15.97 2.86
N ALA A 165 -4.86 -14.74 2.47
CA ALA A 165 -4.04 -14.46 1.31
C ALA A 165 -2.53 -14.35 1.62
N ASP A 166 -2.04 -14.89 2.74
CA ASP A 166 -0.64 -14.83 3.20
C ASP A 166 -0.10 -13.40 3.36
N LEU A 167 -0.99 -12.46 3.71
CA LEU A 167 -0.68 -11.07 4.03
C LEU A 167 -0.94 -10.82 5.52
N GLU A 168 0.11 -10.54 6.31
CA GLU A 168 -0.07 -10.28 7.75
C GLU A 168 -0.35 -8.80 8.00
N PRO A 169 -1.50 -8.46 8.60
CA PRO A 169 -1.81 -7.09 8.99
C PRO A 169 -0.77 -6.53 9.96
N SER A 170 -0.07 -5.46 9.57
CA SER A 170 0.98 -4.81 10.34
C SER A 170 0.50 -3.56 11.06
N GLY A 171 -0.49 -2.87 10.48
CA GLY A 171 -1.04 -1.66 11.05
C GLY A 171 -2.43 -1.35 10.50
N TRP A 172 -3.18 -0.53 11.22
CA TRP A 172 -4.46 -0.04 10.76
C TRP A 172 -4.77 1.35 11.31
N SER A 173 -5.60 2.08 10.58
CA SER A 173 -6.16 3.35 11.04
C SER A 173 -7.56 3.56 10.47
N ARG A 174 -8.15 4.67 10.80
CA ARG A 174 -9.43 5.13 10.25
C ARG A 174 -9.29 6.53 9.67
N ALA A 175 -10.10 6.84 8.69
CA ALA A 175 -10.18 8.16 8.07
C ALA A 175 -11.61 8.49 7.69
N LEU A 176 -11.84 9.71 7.21
CA LEU A 176 -13.12 10.22 6.79
C LEU A 176 -14.13 10.31 7.94
N TYR A 177 -13.75 11.02 9.00
CA TYR A 177 -14.65 11.35 10.11
C TYR A 177 -15.61 12.49 9.76
N ALA A 178 -15.25 13.33 8.79
CA ALA A 178 -16.16 14.34 8.28
C ALA A 178 -17.39 13.69 7.63
N PRO A 179 -18.62 14.14 7.95
CA PRO A 179 -19.81 13.67 7.27
C PRO A 179 -19.73 13.87 5.75
N PRO A 180 -20.32 13.00 4.92
CA PRO A 180 -20.19 13.05 3.45
C PRO A 180 -21.08 14.14 2.82
N PHE A 181 -21.20 15.33 3.42
CA PHE A 181 -21.91 16.46 2.87
C PHE A 181 -20.96 17.44 2.16
N ALA A 182 -21.41 18.08 1.08
CA ALA A 182 -20.58 18.98 0.30
C ALA A 182 -20.07 20.20 1.13
N TRP A 183 -20.87 20.71 2.06
CA TRP A 183 -20.50 21.86 2.89
C TRP A 183 -19.46 21.53 3.97
N THR A 184 -19.36 20.25 4.41
CA THR A 184 -18.38 19.83 5.42
C THR A 184 -16.96 19.72 4.86
N ALA A 185 -16.80 19.68 3.54
CA ALA A 185 -15.49 19.60 2.88
C ALA A 185 -14.53 20.74 3.31
N ARG A 186 -15.06 21.92 3.60
CA ARG A 186 -14.26 23.08 4.07
C ARG A 186 -13.69 22.88 5.49
N TRP A 187 -14.32 22.05 6.29
CA TRP A 187 -13.99 21.80 7.69
C TRP A 187 -13.43 20.39 7.92
N ALA A 188 -13.16 19.68 6.83
CA ALA A 188 -12.81 18.27 6.85
C ALA A 188 -11.60 17.98 7.78
N GLU A 189 -10.60 18.85 7.79
CA GLU A 189 -9.42 18.69 8.64
C GLU A 189 -9.75 18.79 10.14
N GLY A 190 -10.62 19.75 10.51
CA GLY A 190 -11.11 19.86 11.89
C GLY A 190 -11.91 18.63 12.32
N PHE A 191 -12.76 18.09 11.42
CA PHE A 191 -13.51 16.86 11.68
C PHE A 191 -12.61 15.64 11.82
N GLU A 192 -11.49 15.55 11.09
CA GLU A 192 -10.53 14.46 11.26
C GLU A 192 -9.87 14.48 12.63
N GLN A 193 -9.43 15.63 13.09
CA GLN A 193 -8.77 15.78 14.39
C GLN A 193 -9.73 15.49 15.55
N VAL A 194 -10.91 16.11 15.53
CA VAL A 194 -11.92 15.99 16.59
C VAL A 194 -12.61 14.63 16.52
N GLY A 195 -12.95 14.16 15.32
CA GLY A 195 -13.66 12.90 15.09
C GLY A 195 -12.84 11.68 15.49
N ALA A 196 -11.54 11.70 15.27
CA ALA A 196 -10.63 10.64 15.71
C ALA A 196 -10.63 10.45 17.25
N TRP A 197 -10.89 11.51 17.98
CA TRP A 197 -10.93 11.50 19.45
C TRP A 197 -12.33 11.27 20.02
N LEU A 198 -13.38 11.94 19.47
CA LEU A 198 -14.73 11.92 20.03
C LEU A 198 -15.61 10.79 19.47
N TRP A 199 -15.45 10.44 18.17
CA TRP A 199 -16.32 9.48 17.48
C TRP A 199 -15.56 8.40 16.69
N PRO A 200 -14.62 7.67 17.28
CA PRO A 200 -13.81 6.66 16.55
C PRO A 200 -14.64 5.62 15.75
N PRO A 201 -15.83 5.18 16.20
CA PRO A 201 -16.63 4.18 15.47
C PRO A 201 -17.18 4.66 14.13
N PHE A 202 -17.35 5.97 13.93
CA PHE A 202 -18.08 6.55 12.79
C PHE A 202 -17.20 6.94 11.61
N ALA A 203 -15.92 6.61 11.63
CA ALA A 203 -15.05 6.81 10.50
C ALA A 203 -15.59 6.14 9.24
N GLY A 204 -15.54 6.85 8.11
CA GLY A 204 -16.07 6.36 6.83
C GLY A 204 -15.25 5.26 6.20
N VAL A 205 -13.95 5.19 6.50
CA VAL A 205 -13.00 4.29 5.85
C VAL A 205 -12.10 3.62 6.87
N ILE A 206 -11.85 2.32 6.65
CA ILE A 206 -10.78 1.55 7.31
C ILE A 206 -9.57 1.56 6.38
N LEU A 207 -8.44 1.92 6.93
CA LEU A 207 -7.13 1.87 6.30
C LEU A 207 -6.35 0.76 6.97
N MET A 208 -5.80 -0.18 6.19
CA MET A 208 -5.04 -1.30 6.72
C MET A 208 -3.78 -1.52 5.92
N GLU A 209 -2.67 -1.63 6.62
CA GLU A 209 -1.40 -2.08 6.05
C GLU A 209 -1.21 -3.56 6.36
N ALA A 210 -0.76 -4.32 5.38
CA ALA A 210 -0.30 -5.69 5.58
C ALA A 210 1.03 -5.93 4.87
N VAL A 211 1.80 -6.88 5.39
CA VAL A 211 3.10 -7.26 4.85
C VAL A 211 3.02 -8.68 4.30
N LYS A 212 3.72 -8.93 3.20
CA LYS A 212 3.84 -10.28 2.65
C LYS A 212 4.59 -11.17 3.64
N GLN A 213 4.01 -12.32 3.96
CA GLN A 213 4.71 -13.34 4.73
C GLN A 213 5.70 -14.05 3.81
N THR A 214 6.98 -13.84 4.04
CA THR A 214 8.05 -14.63 3.43
C THR A 214 8.51 -15.70 4.43
N PHE A 215 8.20 -16.96 4.10
CA PHE A 215 8.75 -18.18 4.67
C PHE A 215 9.43 -18.07 6.06
N ALA A 216 8.65 -17.86 7.09
CA ALA A 216 8.98 -18.36 8.40
C ALA A 216 7.87 -19.35 8.76
N VAL A 217 8.23 -20.51 9.28
CA VAL A 217 7.33 -21.49 9.90
C VAL A 217 6.17 -20.73 10.56
N LYS A 218 4.92 -20.96 10.11
CA LYS A 218 3.72 -20.30 10.69
C LYS A 218 3.84 -20.37 12.21
N PRO A 219 4.08 -19.29 12.93
CA PRO A 219 4.00 -19.34 14.37
C PRO A 219 2.53 -19.58 14.68
N ARG A 220 2.28 -20.68 15.40
CA ARG A 220 0.95 -21.11 15.83
C ARG A 220 0.32 -19.92 16.55
N ALA A 221 -0.61 -19.26 15.86
CA ALA A 221 -1.57 -18.24 16.33
C ALA A 221 -1.17 -17.45 17.59
N SER A 222 -0.23 -16.54 17.48
CA SER A 222 -0.21 -15.37 18.36
C SER A 222 -1.18 -14.34 17.77
N ARG A 223 -2.27 -14.05 18.45
CA ARG A 223 -3.18 -12.94 18.14
C ARG A 223 -2.47 -11.61 18.43
N ALA A 224 -1.40 -11.32 17.70
CA ALA A 224 -0.83 -9.98 17.71
C ALA A 224 -1.86 -9.01 17.14
N ARG A 225 -2.43 -8.17 18.00
CA ARG A 225 -3.33 -7.10 17.56
C ARG A 225 -2.53 -6.14 16.69
N ALA A 226 -2.95 -5.95 15.44
CA ALA A 226 -2.38 -4.92 14.57
C ALA A 226 -2.40 -3.56 15.29
N ARG A 227 -1.28 -2.85 15.23
CA ARG A 227 -1.12 -1.55 15.90
C ARG A 227 -2.01 -0.51 15.23
N VAL A 228 -2.58 0.39 16.03
CA VAL A 228 -3.26 1.57 15.50
C VAL A 228 -2.19 2.55 15.06
N PHE A 229 -2.29 3.08 13.84
CA PHE A 229 -1.43 4.17 13.41
C PHE A 229 -1.81 5.43 14.21
N ALA A 230 -1.04 5.69 15.27
CA ALA A 230 -1.14 6.96 15.98
C ALA A 230 -0.43 8.04 15.15
N PRO A 231 -0.89 9.31 15.17
CA PRO A 231 -0.15 10.39 14.56
C PRO A 231 1.29 10.42 15.11
N GLY A 232 2.27 10.23 14.23
CA GLY A 232 3.69 10.33 14.58
C GLY A 232 4.40 9.07 15.06
N LEU A 233 3.75 7.88 15.11
CA LEU A 233 4.39 6.64 15.56
C LEU A 233 4.29 5.53 14.51
N LEU A 234 4.93 5.74 13.38
CA LEU A 234 5.39 4.66 12.54
C LEU A 234 6.82 4.35 12.95
N ALA A 235 7.05 3.19 13.54
CA ALA A 235 8.41 2.71 13.70
C ALA A 235 9.03 2.57 12.30
N PRO A 236 10.21 3.15 12.04
CA PRO A 236 10.91 2.94 10.79
C PRO A 236 11.09 1.44 10.60
N ALA A 237 10.92 0.97 9.36
CA ALA A 237 11.23 -0.42 9.02
C ALA A 237 12.66 -0.71 9.49
N PRO A 238 12.93 -1.86 10.12
CA PRO A 238 14.30 -2.23 10.44
C PRO A 238 15.08 -2.27 9.12
N HIS A 239 16.04 -1.37 8.99
CA HIS A 239 17.03 -1.46 7.93
C HIS A 239 17.69 -2.82 8.12
N ALA A 240 17.70 -3.64 7.08
CA ALA A 240 18.55 -4.82 7.04
C ALA A 240 19.99 -4.32 7.24
N THR A 241 20.52 -4.46 8.43
CA THR A 241 21.94 -4.29 8.69
C THR A 241 22.61 -5.37 7.86
N ALA A 242 23.28 -4.94 6.78
CA ALA A 242 24.18 -5.79 6.05
C ALA A 242 25.08 -6.48 7.07
N GLY A 243 24.98 -7.79 7.16
CA GLY A 243 25.76 -8.60 8.06
C GLY A 243 27.24 -8.28 7.83
N ARG A 244 27.85 -7.71 8.86
CA ARG A 244 29.29 -7.54 8.90
C ARG A 244 29.90 -8.93 8.85
N ALA A 245 30.55 -9.28 7.75
CA ALA A 245 31.32 -10.48 7.61
C ALA A 245 32.29 -10.60 8.80
N PRO A 246 32.48 -11.79 9.41
CA PRO A 246 33.43 -11.98 10.46
C PRO A 246 34.83 -11.65 9.90
N ALA A 247 35.58 -10.84 10.63
CA ALA A 247 36.95 -10.49 10.30
C ALA A 247 37.78 -11.77 10.29
N GLU A 248 38.30 -12.09 9.14
CA GLU A 248 39.29 -13.15 8.90
C GLU A 248 40.58 -12.78 9.66
N LYS A 249 40.96 -13.62 10.58
CA LYS A 249 42.16 -13.49 11.40
C LYS A 249 43.38 -13.67 10.48
N ALA A 250 44.18 -12.62 10.29
CA ALA A 250 45.44 -12.66 9.58
C ALA A 250 46.40 -13.63 10.29
N PRO A 251 47.08 -14.49 9.56
CA PRO A 251 48.19 -15.27 10.15
C PRO A 251 49.43 -14.42 10.31
N ASP A 252 50.04 -14.60 11.45
CA ASP A 252 51.27 -13.99 11.95
C ASP A 252 52.44 -14.23 10.97
N GLY A 253 53.09 -13.13 10.60
CA GLY A 253 54.22 -13.16 9.69
C GLY A 253 55.52 -13.45 10.38
N SER A 254 56.21 -14.48 9.99
CA SER A 254 57.66 -14.60 10.24
C SER A 254 58.41 -14.43 8.94
N VAL A 255 59.19 -13.38 8.94
CA VAL A 255 60.21 -13.00 7.94
C VAL A 255 61.26 -14.09 7.83
N ARG A 256 61.58 -14.51 6.60
CA ARG A 256 62.91 -15.00 6.24
C ARG A 256 63.35 -14.40 4.91
N GLU A 257 64.32 -13.54 5.03
CA GLU A 257 65.22 -13.08 3.92
C GLU A 257 66.02 -14.21 3.35
N ALA A 258 66.27 -14.19 2.03
CA ALA A 258 67.53 -14.39 1.35
C ALA A 258 67.33 -14.77 -0.15
N PRO A 259 68.32 -14.69 -1.05
CA PRO A 259 68.80 -13.47 -1.67
C PRO A 259 68.70 -13.50 -3.22
N LEU A 260 69.11 -12.38 -3.80
CA LEU A 260 69.32 -12.07 -5.21
C LEU A 260 70.08 -13.15 -6.03
N ALA A 261 69.55 -13.47 -7.21
CA ALA A 261 70.37 -13.91 -8.33
C ALA A 261 69.90 -13.22 -9.62
N SER A 262 70.82 -12.47 -10.17
CA SER A 262 70.78 -11.86 -11.47
C SER A 262 70.88 -12.90 -12.60
N GLU A 263 70.18 -12.70 -13.69
CA GLU A 263 70.74 -12.95 -14.99
C GLU A 263 69.99 -12.25 -16.12
N ARG A 264 70.76 -11.58 -16.89
CA ARG A 264 70.57 -10.89 -18.18
C ARG A 264 70.18 -11.91 -19.27
N VAL A 265 69.58 -11.47 -20.34
CA VAL A 265 70.15 -11.13 -21.66
C VAL A 265 68.96 -11.08 -22.66
N SER A 266 68.96 -10.00 -23.39
CA SER A 266 68.36 -9.78 -24.72
C SER A 266 69.01 -10.67 -25.80
N PRO A 267 68.57 -10.71 -27.06
CA PRO A 267 68.15 -9.58 -27.88
C PRO A 267 66.68 -9.55 -28.29
#